data_8d66a4b2f52fbd1baffce6dbe50de7de
#
_entry.id   8d66a4b2f52fbd1baffce6dbe50de7de
#
_cell.length_a   1.000
_cell.length_b   1.000
_cell.length_c   1.000
_cell.angle_alpha   90.00
_cell.angle_beta   90.00
_cell.angle_gamma   90.00
#
_symmetry.space_group_name_H-M   'P 1'
#
loop_
_entity.id
_entity.type
_entity.pdbx_description
1 polymer ?
#
loop_
_entity_poly.entity_id
_entity_poly.type
_entity_poly.pdbx_seq_one_letter_code
_entity_poly.pdbx_strand_id
1 'polypeptide(L)'
;MPALQPVRGTRDILPEEMLRHRHVEQTAFEIAARYGFAEISTPIFEFTEVFSRTLGDTSDIVTKEMYAFEDRGGDSITLRPECTAGVVRAVLSNGLAQHLPLKFFCRGPMFRYERPQKGRQRQFHQVDVEVLGVAQPLADVEIIALGAHILEALGVSEKVTLELNTLGDGESRNAYRKILVEYLEKHRGRLSDDSLSRLERNPLRIFDSKDEGDRAVVAGAPLLTDSLNGASREFFDALCEGLQAAGIAYRLNPHLVRGLDYYCHTAFEFITEALGAQGTVLAGGRYDGLMEQMGGPPTPATGWAAGVERLAMLIEDPAPPVRPIAVVPVGDGPHHDAFGVAQRLRRAGFAVDLGFSGNLAKRMKRANKINARATVLLGEDELARGAATVRDMDSGEQSDVPLASLETHLARFR
;
A
#
# COMPACT_ATOMS: atom_id res chain seq x y z
N MET A 1 -27.35 2.07 -25.97
CA MET A 1 -26.61 1.05 -25.20
C MET A 1 -26.29 1.63 -23.83
N PRO A 2 -26.40 0.89 -22.73
CA PRO A 2 -25.97 1.38 -21.42
C PRO A 2 -24.48 1.68 -21.46
N ALA A 3 -24.05 2.67 -20.67
CA ALA A 3 -22.62 3.00 -20.53
C ALA A 3 -21.87 1.81 -19.91
N LEU A 4 -20.67 1.55 -20.41
CA LEU A 4 -19.79 0.53 -19.86
C LEU A 4 -19.38 0.89 -18.42
N GLN A 5 -19.29 -0.09 -17.58
CA GLN A 5 -18.94 0.07 -16.16
C GLN A 5 -17.68 -0.76 -15.85
N PRO A 6 -16.87 -0.37 -14.86
CA PRO A 6 -15.77 -1.21 -14.39
C PRO A 6 -16.28 -2.54 -13.82
N VAL A 7 -15.40 -3.51 -13.72
CA VAL A 7 -15.71 -4.82 -13.10
C VAL A 7 -16.14 -4.61 -11.66
N ARG A 8 -17.19 -5.33 -11.22
CA ARG A 8 -17.69 -5.23 -9.84
C ARG A 8 -16.57 -5.45 -8.82
N GLY A 9 -16.41 -4.49 -7.94
CA GLY A 9 -15.35 -4.50 -6.91
C GLY A 9 -14.03 -3.91 -7.37
N THR A 10 -13.98 -3.36 -8.58
CA THR A 10 -12.93 -2.45 -9.03
C THR A 10 -13.51 -1.05 -9.25
N ARG A 11 -12.66 -0.04 -9.34
CA ARG A 11 -13.06 1.34 -9.59
C ARG A 11 -11.92 2.14 -10.21
N ASP A 12 -12.25 3.23 -10.86
CA ASP A 12 -11.29 4.22 -11.27
C ASP A 12 -10.88 5.07 -10.05
N ILE A 13 -9.59 5.34 -9.91
CA ILE A 13 -9.06 6.30 -8.93
C ILE A 13 -8.93 7.64 -9.64
N LEU A 14 -9.81 8.57 -9.34
CA LEU A 14 -9.86 9.87 -10.01
C LEU A 14 -8.75 10.81 -9.47
N PRO A 15 -8.44 11.92 -10.18
CA PRO A 15 -7.28 12.76 -9.88
C PRO A 15 -7.15 13.23 -8.42
N GLU A 16 -8.25 13.62 -7.77
CA GLU A 16 -8.23 14.07 -6.38
C GLU A 16 -7.83 12.95 -5.42
N GLU A 17 -8.39 11.76 -5.62
CA GLU A 17 -8.04 10.59 -4.82
C GLU A 17 -6.64 10.09 -5.14
N MET A 18 -6.22 10.17 -6.42
CA MET A 18 -4.88 9.78 -6.83
C MET A 18 -3.78 10.64 -6.16
N LEU A 19 -4.07 11.87 -5.77
CA LEU A 19 -3.12 12.68 -4.98
C LEU A 19 -2.84 12.05 -3.62
N ARG A 20 -3.87 11.56 -2.93
CA ARG A 20 -3.71 10.87 -1.64
C ARG A 20 -2.96 9.56 -1.79
N HIS A 21 -3.27 8.75 -2.80
CA HIS A 21 -2.56 7.51 -3.10
C HIS A 21 -1.07 7.77 -3.33
N ARG A 22 -0.76 8.72 -4.21
CA ARG A 22 0.63 9.09 -4.51
C ARG A 22 1.38 9.60 -3.28
N HIS A 23 0.72 10.39 -2.44
CA HIS A 23 1.32 10.88 -1.21
C HIS A 23 1.68 9.72 -0.26
N VAL A 24 0.78 8.76 -0.07
CA VAL A 24 1.05 7.55 0.73
C VAL A 24 2.22 6.76 0.16
N GLU A 25 2.17 6.43 -1.12
CA GLU A 25 3.21 5.63 -1.79
C GLU A 25 4.57 6.31 -1.78
N GLN A 26 4.61 7.62 -2.04
CA GLN A 26 5.84 8.39 -2.08
C GLN A 26 6.46 8.56 -0.70
N THR A 27 5.66 8.87 0.32
CA THR A 27 6.11 8.96 1.71
C THR A 27 6.67 7.62 2.18
N ALA A 28 5.96 6.51 1.90
CA ALA A 28 6.44 5.17 2.26
C ALA A 28 7.77 4.84 1.58
N PHE A 29 7.92 5.13 0.28
CA PHE A 29 9.16 4.92 -0.46
C PHE A 29 10.32 5.74 0.11
N GLU A 30 10.11 7.04 0.35
CA GLU A 30 11.17 7.94 0.86
C GLU A 30 11.65 7.55 2.26
N ILE A 31 10.73 7.10 3.13
CA ILE A 31 11.10 6.61 4.46
C ILE A 31 11.83 5.26 4.34
N ALA A 32 11.31 4.30 3.54
CA ALA A 32 11.97 3.01 3.33
C ALA A 32 13.41 3.16 2.79
N ALA A 33 13.63 4.10 1.88
CA ALA A 33 14.97 4.40 1.36
C ALA A 33 15.96 4.84 2.46
N ARG A 34 15.48 5.56 3.51
CA ARG A 34 16.31 5.94 4.67
C ARG A 34 16.74 4.74 5.53
N TYR A 35 15.98 3.65 5.48
CA TYR A 35 16.30 2.37 6.13
C TYR A 35 17.12 1.43 5.23
N GLY A 36 17.51 1.90 4.02
CA GLY A 36 18.33 1.14 3.08
C GLY A 36 17.54 0.13 2.24
N PHE A 37 16.23 0.27 2.12
CA PHE A 37 15.43 -0.57 1.23
C PHE A 37 15.57 -0.11 -0.22
N ALA A 38 15.79 -1.07 -1.12
CA ALA A 38 15.79 -0.86 -2.56
C ALA A 38 14.40 -1.18 -3.14
N GLU A 39 13.92 -0.35 -4.07
CA GLU A 39 12.63 -0.62 -4.72
C GLU A 39 12.75 -1.79 -5.70
N ILE A 40 11.81 -2.75 -5.61
CA ILE A 40 11.64 -3.86 -6.54
C ILE A 40 10.22 -3.85 -7.10
N SER A 41 10.06 -4.27 -8.35
CA SER A 41 8.75 -4.49 -8.96
C SER A 41 8.69 -5.91 -9.51
N THR A 42 7.69 -6.67 -9.07
CA THR A 42 7.40 -8.02 -9.57
C THR A 42 6.26 -7.98 -10.58
N PRO A 43 6.12 -8.97 -11.46
CA PRO A 43 4.97 -9.08 -12.35
C PRO A 43 3.63 -9.03 -11.59
N ILE A 44 2.61 -8.49 -12.26
CA ILE A 44 1.24 -8.47 -11.70
C ILE A 44 0.61 -9.87 -11.73
N PHE A 45 1.03 -10.70 -12.64
CA PHE A 45 0.60 -12.09 -12.73
C PHE A 45 1.81 -13.03 -12.65
N GLU A 46 1.62 -14.16 -12.00
CA GLU A 46 2.61 -15.19 -11.75
C GLU A 46 2.01 -16.56 -12.06
N PHE A 47 2.84 -17.59 -12.19
CA PHE A 47 2.32 -18.95 -12.16
C PHE A 47 1.58 -19.20 -10.84
N THR A 48 0.45 -19.86 -10.92
CA THR A 48 -0.42 -20.13 -9.75
C THR A 48 0.35 -20.83 -8.62
N GLU A 49 1.34 -21.65 -8.96
CA GLU A 49 2.20 -22.34 -7.99
C GLU A 49 2.95 -21.40 -7.03
N VAL A 50 3.29 -20.18 -7.45
CA VAL A 50 3.97 -19.20 -6.60
C VAL A 50 3.15 -18.93 -5.35
N PHE A 51 1.83 -18.89 -5.48
CA PHE A 51 0.91 -18.61 -4.39
C PHE A 51 0.36 -19.87 -3.73
N SER A 52 -0.01 -20.89 -4.51
CA SER A 52 -0.60 -22.11 -3.95
C SER A 52 0.36 -22.88 -3.05
N ARG A 53 1.65 -22.91 -3.36
CA ARG A 53 2.66 -23.57 -2.50
C ARG A 53 2.96 -22.82 -1.21
N THR A 54 2.75 -21.51 -1.16
CA THR A 54 3.30 -20.66 -0.11
C THR A 54 2.25 -20.09 0.84
N LEU A 55 1.04 -19.76 0.32
CA LEU A 55 0.01 -19.13 1.13
C LEU A 55 -0.80 -20.12 1.99
N GLY A 56 -0.54 -21.42 1.83
CA GLY A 56 -1.24 -22.52 2.49
C GLY A 56 -2.52 -22.92 1.75
N ASP A 57 -2.65 -24.23 1.48
CA ASP A 57 -3.80 -24.82 0.75
C ASP A 57 -5.15 -24.56 1.43
N THR A 58 -5.13 -24.18 2.71
CA THR A 58 -6.32 -23.93 3.55
C THR A 58 -6.62 -22.45 3.73
N SER A 59 -5.76 -21.55 3.23
CA SER A 59 -6.00 -20.12 3.35
C SER A 59 -7.20 -19.67 2.51
N ASP A 60 -7.96 -18.70 2.98
CA ASP A 60 -9.08 -18.15 2.23
C ASP A 60 -8.62 -17.56 0.89
N ILE A 61 -7.40 -17.04 0.84
CA ILE A 61 -6.81 -16.48 -0.39
C ILE A 61 -6.70 -17.58 -1.45
N VAL A 62 -6.07 -18.72 -1.13
CA VAL A 62 -5.88 -19.82 -2.10
C VAL A 62 -7.20 -20.48 -2.46
N THR A 63 -8.08 -20.69 -1.48
CA THR A 63 -9.32 -21.46 -1.70
C THR A 63 -10.44 -20.69 -2.37
N LYS A 64 -10.50 -19.35 -2.18
CA LYS A 64 -11.70 -18.55 -2.55
C LYS A 64 -11.39 -17.21 -3.22
N GLU A 65 -10.19 -16.64 -3.03
CA GLU A 65 -9.95 -15.23 -3.36
C GLU A 65 -8.97 -15.00 -4.52
N MET A 66 -8.22 -16.00 -4.96
CA MET A 66 -7.32 -15.86 -6.12
C MET A 66 -8.09 -15.68 -7.42
N TYR A 67 -7.59 -14.76 -8.26
CA TYR A 67 -7.97 -14.67 -9.68
C TYR A 67 -7.01 -15.53 -10.49
N ALA A 68 -7.34 -16.81 -10.64
CA ALA A 68 -6.57 -17.75 -11.45
C ALA A 68 -7.28 -18.06 -12.77
N PHE A 69 -6.52 -18.21 -13.83
CA PHE A 69 -7.00 -18.54 -15.19
C PHE A 69 -5.90 -19.25 -15.98
N GLU A 70 -6.28 -19.96 -17.02
CA GLU A 70 -5.33 -20.53 -17.98
C GLU A 70 -5.00 -19.50 -19.06
N ASP A 71 -3.72 -19.38 -19.39
CA ASP A 71 -3.29 -18.59 -20.52
C ASP A 71 -3.50 -19.36 -21.84
N ARG A 72 -3.13 -18.76 -22.99
CA ARG A 72 -3.26 -19.41 -24.30
C ARG A 72 -2.32 -20.60 -24.49
N GLY A 73 -1.28 -20.71 -23.69
CA GLY A 73 -0.33 -21.84 -23.67
C GLY A 73 -0.82 -23.01 -22.81
N GLY A 74 -1.86 -22.81 -22.00
CA GLY A 74 -2.39 -23.77 -21.06
C GLY A 74 -1.74 -23.69 -19.65
N ASP A 75 -0.94 -22.65 -19.41
CA ASP A 75 -0.34 -22.42 -18.09
C ASP A 75 -1.35 -21.78 -17.13
N SER A 76 -1.37 -22.26 -15.89
CA SER A 76 -2.20 -21.68 -14.83
C SER A 76 -1.53 -20.43 -14.25
N ILE A 77 -2.17 -19.28 -14.46
CA ILE A 77 -1.70 -17.95 -14.10
C ILE A 77 -2.63 -17.35 -13.04
N THR A 78 -2.06 -16.61 -12.10
CA THR A 78 -2.80 -15.93 -11.04
C THR A 78 -2.41 -14.46 -10.98
N LEU A 79 -3.40 -13.56 -10.92
CA LEU A 79 -3.17 -12.16 -10.53
C LEU A 79 -2.72 -12.12 -9.07
N ARG A 80 -1.58 -11.48 -8.79
CA ARG A 80 -0.96 -11.50 -7.46
C ARG A 80 -1.91 -11.03 -6.36
N PRO A 81 -2.19 -11.85 -5.33
CA PRO A 81 -3.02 -11.46 -4.19
C PRO A 81 -2.24 -10.70 -3.10
N GLU A 82 -0.90 -10.73 -3.16
CA GLU A 82 0.05 -10.08 -2.26
C GLU A 82 1.43 -9.98 -2.93
N CYS A 83 2.39 -9.26 -2.33
CA CYS A 83 3.69 -9.01 -2.96
C CYS A 83 4.78 -10.00 -2.50
N THR A 84 4.76 -10.44 -1.26
CA THR A 84 5.83 -11.20 -0.57
C THR A 84 6.27 -12.43 -1.36
N ALA A 85 5.33 -13.29 -1.78
CA ALA A 85 5.63 -14.49 -2.56
C ALA A 85 6.31 -14.14 -3.90
N GLY A 86 5.85 -13.08 -4.57
CA GLY A 86 6.46 -12.58 -5.80
C GLY A 86 7.89 -12.08 -5.60
N VAL A 87 8.17 -11.40 -4.46
CA VAL A 87 9.53 -10.95 -4.11
C VAL A 87 10.45 -12.14 -3.83
N VAL A 88 10.01 -13.11 -3.04
CA VAL A 88 10.80 -14.33 -2.75
C VAL A 88 11.08 -15.11 -4.04
N ARG A 89 10.09 -15.29 -4.92
CA ARG A 89 10.27 -15.89 -6.23
C ARG A 89 11.30 -15.11 -7.07
N ALA A 90 11.24 -13.76 -7.05
CA ALA A 90 12.19 -12.93 -7.78
C ALA A 90 13.62 -13.08 -7.26
N VAL A 91 13.83 -13.20 -5.94
CA VAL A 91 15.12 -13.46 -5.35
C VAL A 91 15.71 -14.79 -5.85
N LEU A 92 14.88 -15.83 -5.91
CA LEU A 92 15.31 -17.16 -6.40
C LEU A 92 15.60 -17.14 -7.90
N SER A 93 14.66 -16.64 -8.70
CA SER A 93 14.78 -16.71 -10.16
C SER A 93 15.88 -15.84 -10.74
N ASN A 94 16.35 -14.83 -10.01
CA ASN A 94 17.44 -13.94 -10.41
C ASN A 94 18.77 -14.27 -9.69
N GLY A 95 18.84 -15.36 -8.94
CA GLY A 95 20.05 -15.79 -8.24
C GLY A 95 20.50 -14.83 -7.11
N LEU A 96 19.58 -14.02 -6.58
CA LEU A 96 19.92 -13.02 -5.55
C LEU A 96 20.15 -13.62 -4.16
N ALA A 97 19.79 -14.87 -3.94
CA ALA A 97 19.97 -15.56 -2.66
C ALA A 97 21.45 -15.62 -2.18
N GLN A 98 22.41 -15.47 -3.09
CA GLN A 98 23.84 -15.36 -2.76
C GLN A 98 24.26 -13.98 -2.21
N HIS A 99 23.37 -12.97 -2.27
CA HIS A 99 23.65 -11.60 -1.85
C HIS A 99 22.93 -11.20 -0.56
N LEU A 100 22.42 -12.18 0.19
CA LEU A 100 21.78 -11.92 1.49
C LEU A 100 22.74 -11.23 2.48
N PRO A 101 22.26 -10.32 3.35
CA PRO A 101 20.87 -9.95 3.51
C PRO A 101 20.37 -8.95 2.46
N LEU A 102 19.08 -9.02 2.13
CA LEU A 102 18.42 -8.13 1.17
C LEU A 102 17.25 -7.39 1.83
N LYS A 103 17.05 -6.13 1.44
CA LYS A 103 15.95 -5.28 1.89
C LYS A 103 15.22 -4.72 0.67
N PHE A 104 13.95 -5.10 0.49
CA PHE A 104 13.15 -4.65 -0.65
C PHE A 104 11.90 -3.89 -0.22
N PHE A 105 11.64 -2.81 -0.92
CA PHE A 105 10.37 -2.09 -0.92
C PHE A 105 9.63 -2.41 -2.24
N CYS A 106 8.37 -2.80 -2.14
CA CYS A 106 7.52 -3.07 -3.30
C CYS A 106 6.24 -2.25 -3.19
N ARG A 107 5.67 -1.83 -4.32
CA ARG A 107 4.35 -1.18 -4.36
C ARG A 107 3.60 -1.58 -5.62
N GLY A 108 2.28 -1.51 -5.55
CA GLY A 108 1.43 -1.69 -6.72
C GLY A 108 0.10 -2.36 -6.42
N PRO A 109 -0.64 -2.72 -7.48
CA PRO A 109 -1.97 -3.33 -7.36
C PRO A 109 -1.87 -4.80 -6.96
N MET A 110 -2.82 -5.21 -6.10
CA MET A 110 -3.09 -6.58 -5.67
C MET A 110 -4.53 -6.94 -6.00
N PHE A 111 -4.84 -8.24 -6.09
CA PHE A 111 -6.13 -8.72 -6.57
C PHE A 111 -6.65 -9.85 -5.70
N ARG A 112 -7.84 -9.64 -5.10
CA ARG A 112 -8.53 -10.67 -4.29
C ARG A 112 -10.02 -10.67 -4.59
N TYR A 113 -10.60 -11.81 -4.87
CA TYR A 113 -12.03 -11.97 -5.11
C TYR A 113 -12.82 -11.88 -3.80
N GLU A 114 -12.77 -10.73 -3.18
CA GLU A 114 -13.48 -10.47 -1.92
C GLU A 114 -14.83 -9.78 -2.16
N ARG A 115 -15.69 -9.80 -1.11
CA ARG A 115 -16.91 -9.00 -1.12
C ARG A 115 -16.54 -7.52 -0.97
N PRO A 116 -16.86 -6.66 -1.97
CA PRO A 116 -16.51 -5.25 -1.92
C PRO A 116 -17.20 -4.52 -0.76
N GLN A 117 -16.42 -3.69 -0.05
CA GLN A 117 -16.90 -2.79 0.99
C GLN A 117 -15.91 -1.62 1.14
N LYS A 118 -16.24 -0.63 1.98
CA LYS A 118 -15.35 0.51 2.21
C LYS A 118 -13.97 0.02 2.69
N GLY A 119 -12.89 0.43 2.01
CA GLY A 119 -11.52 -0.01 2.32
C GLY A 119 -11.18 -1.46 1.92
N ARG A 120 -12.05 -2.13 1.16
CA ARG A 120 -11.83 -3.49 0.64
C ARG A 120 -12.38 -3.61 -0.77
N GLN A 121 -11.49 -3.71 -1.74
CA GLN A 121 -11.79 -3.82 -3.17
C GLN A 121 -11.18 -5.12 -3.72
N ARG A 122 -11.62 -5.52 -4.91
CA ARG A 122 -11.06 -6.69 -5.62
C ARG A 122 -9.74 -6.38 -6.30
N GLN A 123 -9.53 -5.12 -6.67
CA GLN A 123 -8.24 -4.54 -6.98
C GLN A 123 -7.96 -3.46 -5.95
N PHE A 124 -6.83 -3.54 -5.28
CA PHE A 124 -6.39 -2.59 -4.25
C PHE A 124 -4.87 -2.42 -4.35
N HIS A 125 -4.30 -1.44 -3.67
CA HIS A 125 -2.88 -1.15 -3.73
C HIS A 125 -2.22 -1.39 -2.39
N GLN A 126 -1.02 -1.93 -2.44
CA GLN A 126 -0.17 -2.10 -1.27
C GLN A 126 1.16 -1.37 -1.45
N VAL A 127 1.77 -0.99 -0.34
CA VAL A 127 3.19 -0.79 -0.16
C VAL A 127 3.68 -1.86 0.80
N ASP A 128 4.78 -2.51 0.46
CA ASP A 128 5.29 -3.69 1.15
C ASP A 128 6.79 -3.52 1.39
N VAL A 129 7.30 -4.07 2.49
CA VAL A 129 8.73 -4.19 2.75
C VAL A 129 9.08 -5.61 3.14
N GLU A 130 10.25 -6.08 2.66
CA GLU A 130 10.73 -7.43 2.89
C GLU A 130 12.21 -7.40 3.26
N VAL A 131 12.57 -8.05 4.36
CA VAL A 131 13.95 -8.29 4.78
C VAL A 131 14.21 -9.79 4.70
N LEU A 132 15.18 -10.19 3.90
CA LEU A 132 15.52 -11.59 3.70
C LEU A 132 16.98 -11.86 4.16
N GLY A 133 17.20 -12.96 4.83
CA GLY A 133 18.53 -13.40 5.27
C GLY A 133 18.94 -12.91 6.65
N VAL A 134 18.02 -12.44 7.50
CA VAL A 134 18.31 -11.97 8.86
C VAL A 134 17.49 -12.76 9.88
N ALA A 135 18.16 -13.58 10.69
CA ALA A 135 17.52 -14.41 11.72
C ALA A 135 17.25 -13.66 13.04
N GLN A 136 17.96 -12.57 13.28
CA GLN A 136 17.91 -11.84 14.55
C GLN A 136 16.58 -11.09 14.74
N PRO A 137 15.99 -11.05 15.95
CA PRO A 137 14.77 -10.31 16.27
C PRO A 137 14.85 -8.82 15.93
N LEU A 138 16.07 -8.26 15.87
CA LEU A 138 16.30 -6.86 15.55
C LEU A 138 15.79 -6.49 14.13
N ALA A 139 15.76 -7.44 13.19
CA ALA A 139 15.16 -7.22 11.88
C ALA A 139 13.65 -6.98 11.98
N ASP A 140 12.97 -7.69 12.88
CA ASP A 140 11.54 -7.49 13.14
C ASP A 140 11.29 -6.15 13.82
N VAL A 141 12.16 -5.76 14.76
CA VAL A 141 12.12 -4.41 15.37
C VAL A 141 12.27 -3.33 14.29
N GLU A 142 13.23 -3.49 13.37
CA GLU A 142 13.49 -2.51 12.32
C GLU A 142 12.30 -2.32 11.38
N ILE A 143 11.66 -3.41 10.92
CA ILE A 143 10.50 -3.29 10.02
C ILE A 143 9.27 -2.71 10.73
N ILE A 144 9.05 -3.01 12.01
CA ILE A 144 7.99 -2.41 12.81
C ILE A 144 8.27 -0.91 13.00
N ALA A 145 9.52 -0.55 13.32
CA ALA A 145 9.94 0.85 13.43
C ALA A 145 9.76 1.63 12.12
N LEU A 146 10.10 1.00 10.99
CA LEU A 146 9.85 1.58 9.67
C LEU A 146 8.37 1.82 9.42
N GLY A 147 7.51 0.85 9.75
CA GLY A 147 6.06 1.00 9.66
C GLY A 147 5.54 2.16 10.53
N ALA A 148 5.97 2.23 11.79
CA ALA A 148 5.63 3.32 12.71
C ALA A 148 6.08 4.69 12.18
N HIS A 149 7.31 4.80 11.64
CA HIS A 149 7.85 6.02 11.06
C HIS A 149 7.06 6.48 9.83
N ILE A 150 6.63 5.55 8.97
CA ILE A 150 5.76 5.86 7.81
C ILE A 150 4.41 6.42 8.30
N LEU A 151 3.79 5.79 9.30
CA LEU A 151 2.51 6.23 9.86
C LEU A 151 2.63 7.60 10.54
N GLU A 152 3.76 7.88 11.20
CA GLU A 152 4.08 9.20 11.76
C GLU A 152 4.23 10.25 10.65
N ALA A 153 5.01 9.96 9.61
CA ALA A 153 5.22 10.87 8.47
C ALA A 153 3.93 11.16 7.70
N LEU A 154 2.98 10.23 7.70
CA LEU A 154 1.63 10.39 7.14
C LEU A 154 0.66 11.13 8.09
N GLY A 155 1.08 11.46 9.32
CA GLY A 155 0.25 12.14 10.33
C GLY A 155 -0.89 11.28 10.88
N VAL A 156 -0.72 9.96 10.90
CA VAL A 156 -1.77 9.03 11.36
C VAL A 156 -1.37 8.20 12.59
N SER A 157 -0.21 8.41 13.18
CA SER A 157 0.29 7.67 14.35
C SER A 157 -0.70 7.64 15.52
N GLU A 158 -1.32 8.80 15.85
CA GLU A 158 -2.31 8.91 16.92
C GLU A 158 -3.65 8.20 16.64
N LYS A 159 -3.87 7.79 15.39
CA LYS A 159 -5.10 7.12 14.95
C LYS A 159 -4.96 5.60 14.92
N VAL A 160 -3.77 5.08 15.22
CA VAL A 160 -3.45 3.65 15.10
C VAL A 160 -2.85 3.10 16.39
N THR A 161 -3.05 1.81 16.62
CA THR A 161 -2.43 1.06 17.72
C THR A 161 -1.67 -0.11 17.13
N LEU A 162 -0.43 -0.33 17.58
CA LEU A 162 0.34 -1.53 17.25
C LEU A 162 -0.12 -2.69 18.14
N GLU A 163 -0.64 -3.74 17.56
CA GLU A 163 -0.86 -5.04 18.20
C GLU A 163 0.29 -5.98 17.85
N LEU A 164 0.76 -6.72 18.84
CA LEU A 164 1.90 -7.62 18.73
C LEU A 164 1.56 -8.98 19.33
N ASN A 165 2.01 -10.04 18.66
CA ASN A 165 1.97 -11.42 19.18
C ASN A 165 3.18 -12.20 18.67
N THR A 166 3.37 -13.39 19.24
CA THR A 166 4.29 -14.41 18.70
C THR A 166 3.53 -15.67 18.32
N LEU A 167 3.91 -16.25 17.20
CA LEU A 167 3.41 -17.55 16.75
C LEU A 167 4.39 -18.69 17.07
N GLY A 168 5.54 -18.36 17.71
CA GLY A 168 6.62 -19.30 17.97
C GLY A 168 7.22 -19.91 16.70
N ASP A 169 8.15 -20.81 16.91
CA ASP A 169 8.70 -21.67 15.85
C ASP A 169 7.78 -22.88 15.54
N GLY A 170 8.22 -23.76 14.64
CA GLY A 170 7.47 -24.96 14.28
C GLY A 170 7.22 -25.91 15.45
N GLU A 171 8.17 -26.03 16.39
CA GLU A 171 8.05 -26.88 17.58
C GLU A 171 6.99 -26.33 18.54
N SER A 172 7.09 -25.05 18.88
CA SER A 172 6.14 -24.35 19.76
C SER A 172 4.73 -24.39 19.17
N ARG A 173 4.57 -24.13 17.85
CA ARG A 173 3.26 -24.22 17.16
C ARG A 173 2.68 -25.65 17.19
N ASN A 174 3.50 -26.67 16.98
CA ASN A 174 3.04 -28.05 17.02
C ASN A 174 2.62 -28.48 18.44
N ALA A 175 3.34 -28.02 19.46
CA ALA A 175 2.95 -28.23 20.85
C ALA A 175 1.61 -27.56 21.18
N TYR A 176 1.50 -26.29 20.82
CA TYR A 176 0.27 -25.52 21.02
C TYR A 176 -0.92 -26.06 20.24
N ARG A 177 -0.73 -26.48 18.98
CA ARG A 177 -1.78 -27.06 18.16
C ARG A 177 -2.48 -28.24 18.83
N LYS A 178 -1.73 -29.11 19.49
CA LYS A 178 -2.30 -30.26 20.22
C LYS A 178 -3.23 -29.81 21.35
N ILE A 179 -2.76 -28.86 22.14
CA ILE A 179 -3.52 -28.29 23.27
C ILE A 179 -4.78 -27.54 22.78
N LEU A 180 -4.61 -26.75 21.71
CA LEU A 180 -5.72 -26.00 21.12
C LEU A 180 -6.79 -26.94 20.53
N VAL A 181 -6.40 -27.97 19.79
CA VAL A 181 -7.35 -28.95 19.22
C VAL A 181 -8.09 -29.67 20.33
N GLU A 182 -7.41 -30.12 21.39
CA GLU A 182 -8.05 -30.76 22.54
C GLU A 182 -9.07 -29.83 23.22
N TYR A 183 -8.73 -28.56 23.34
CA TYR A 183 -9.67 -27.54 23.88
C TYR A 183 -10.87 -27.34 22.97
N LEU A 184 -10.66 -27.14 21.67
CA LEU A 184 -11.71 -26.87 20.69
C LEU A 184 -12.65 -28.07 20.51
N GLU A 185 -12.14 -29.29 20.54
CA GLU A 185 -12.97 -30.52 20.50
C GLU A 185 -13.95 -30.59 21.67
N LYS A 186 -13.54 -30.17 22.87
CA LYS A 186 -14.46 -30.08 24.04
C LYS A 186 -15.58 -29.05 23.81
N HIS A 187 -15.36 -28.10 22.90
CA HIS A 187 -16.35 -27.06 22.59
C HIS A 187 -16.96 -27.21 21.18
N ARG A 188 -16.78 -28.37 20.52
CA ARG A 188 -17.15 -28.63 19.13
C ARG A 188 -18.59 -28.25 18.81
N GLY A 189 -19.52 -28.52 19.74
CA GLY A 189 -20.95 -28.20 19.57
C GLY A 189 -21.32 -26.70 19.62
N ARG A 190 -20.33 -25.83 19.89
CA ARG A 190 -20.49 -24.38 19.94
C ARG A 190 -19.80 -23.67 18.78
N LEU A 191 -19.06 -24.41 17.95
CA LEU A 191 -18.34 -23.87 16.82
C LEU A 191 -19.22 -23.80 15.57
N SER A 192 -19.03 -22.77 14.76
CA SER A 192 -19.66 -22.65 13.45
C SER A 192 -19.15 -23.72 12.47
N ASP A 193 -19.91 -23.99 11.39
CA ASP A 193 -19.54 -24.95 10.36
C ASP A 193 -18.17 -24.59 9.71
N ASP A 194 -17.91 -23.30 9.52
CA ASP A 194 -16.64 -22.81 9.00
C ASP A 194 -15.49 -23.11 9.97
N SER A 195 -15.69 -22.88 11.27
CA SER A 195 -14.72 -23.19 12.31
C SER A 195 -14.53 -24.70 12.54
N LEU A 196 -15.57 -25.52 12.33
CA LEU A 196 -15.43 -26.97 12.32
C LEU A 196 -14.53 -27.46 11.17
N SER A 197 -14.67 -26.88 9.98
CA SER A 197 -13.77 -27.16 8.86
C SER A 197 -12.33 -26.73 9.14
N ARG A 198 -12.15 -25.56 9.79
CA ARG A 198 -10.84 -25.04 10.20
C ARG A 198 -10.19 -25.90 11.30
N LEU A 199 -10.97 -26.44 12.22
CA LEU A 199 -10.47 -27.30 13.29
C LEU A 199 -9.70 -28.52 12.75
N GLU A 200 -10.17 -29.09 11.65
CA GLU A 200 -9.50 -30.24 11.01
C GLU A 200 -8.22 -29.85 10.26
N ARG A 201 -8.23 -28.68 9.61
CA ARG A 201 -7.16 -28.24 8.69
C ARG A 201 -6.14 -27.31 9.35
N ASN A 202 -6.60 -26.20 9.90
CA ASN A 202 -5.78 -25.19 10.57
C ASN A 202 -6.53 -24.53 11.72
N PRO A 203 -6.47 -25.11 12.94
CA PRO A 203 -7.23 -24.64 14.10
C PRO A 203 -6.88 -23.22 14.55
N LEU A 204 -5.66 -22.72 14.25
CA LEU A 204 -5.30 -21.32 14.54
C LEU A 204 -6.17 -20.33 13.80
N ARG A 205 -6.71 -20.67 12.64
CA ARG A 205 -7.60 -19.79 11.86
C ARG A 205 -8.97 -19.56 12.51
N ILE A 206 -9.32 -20.32 13.55
CA ILE A 206 -10.55 -20.09 14.31
C ILE A 206 -10.48 -18.77 15.09
N PHE A 207 -9.27 -18.32 15.46
CA PHE A 207 -9.07 -17.01 16.10
C PHE A 207 -9.49 -15.83 15.21
N ASP A 208 -9.49 -15.98 13.88
CA ASP A 208 -9.97 -14.97 12.92
C ASP A 208 -11.50 -15.02 12.70
N SER A 209 -12.23 -15.92 13.37
CA SER A 209 -13.67 -16.06 13.17
C SER A 209 -14.42 -14.79 13.59
N LYS A 210 -15.43 -14.44 12.79
CA LYS A 210 -16.36 -13.34 13.07
C LYS A 210 -17.65 -13.81 13.73
N ASP A 211 -17.86 -15.12 13.82
CA ASP A 211 -19.00 -15.72 14.50
C ASP A 211 -18.91 -15.47 16.01
N GLU A 212 -20.02 -15.08 16.63
CA GLU A 212 -20.06 -14.75 18.06
C GLU A 212 -19.84 -15.98 18.95
N GLY A 213 -20.34 -17.15 18.53
CA GLY A 213 -20.16 -18.44 19.22
C GLY A 213 -18.68 -18.84 19.23
N ASP A 214 -18.03 -18.75 18.07
CA ASP A 214 -16.60 -19.03 17.92
C ASP A 214 -15.77 -18.10 18.78
N ARG A 215 -16.04 -16.79 18.73
CA ARG A 215 -15.34 -15.77 19.52
C ARG A 215 -15.47 -16.01 21.03
N ALA A 216 -16.64 -16.42 21.48
CA ALA A 216 -16.86 -16.77 22.87
C ALA A 216 -16.08 -18.02 23.30
N VAL A 217 -15.90 -18.99 22.40
CA VAL A 217 -15.06 -20.18 22.64
C VAL A 217 -13.59 -19.78 22.66
N VAL A 218 -13.12 -19.02 21.66
CA VAL A 218 -11.73 -18.57 21.51
C VAL A 218 -11.26 -17.71 22.68
N ALA A 219 -12.14 -16.91 23.26
CA ALA A 219 -11.81 -16.05 24.41
C ALA A 219 -11.33 -16.84 25.65
N GLY A 220 -11.69 -18.11 25.78
CA GLY A 220 -11.24 -19.00 26.85
C GLY A 220 -10.17 -20.00 26.41
N ALA A 221 -9.63 -19.88 25.19
CA ALA A 221 -8.63 -20.83 24.69
C ALA A 221 -7.28 -20.66 25.39
N PRO A 222 -6.48 -21.74 25.54
CA PRO A 222 -5.11 -21.67 25.98
C PRO A 222 -4.30 -20.67 25.12
N LEU A 223 -3.32 -20.02 25.72
CA LEU A 223 -2.48 -19.07 24.99
C LEU A 223 -1.27 -19.78 24.35
N LEU A 224 -0.88 -19.37 23.15
CA LEU A 224 0.30 -19.88 22.48
C LEU A 224 1.58 -19.57 23.25
N THR A 225 1.64 -18.43 23.93
CA THR A 225 2.75 -18.00 24.76
C THR A 225 3.10 -19.00 25.88
N ASP A 226 2.11 -19.79 26.36
CA ASP A 226 2.34 -20.82 27.39
C ASP A 226 3.01 -22.07 26.84
N SER A 227 3.04 -22.22 25.51
CA SER A 227 3.61 -23.35 24.78
C SER A 227 4.94 -23.03 24.08
N LEU A 228 5.49 -21.83 24.28
CA LEU A 228 6.75 -21.44 23.68
C LEU A 228 7.90 -22.23 24.29
N ASN A 229 8.77 -22.78 23.44
CA ASN A 229 10.06 -23.28 23.87
C ASN A 229 11.03 -22.15 24.27
N GLY A 230 12.18 -22.45 24.82
CA GLY A 230 13.15 -21.46 25.32
C GLY A 230 13.58 -20.49 24.21
N ALA A 231 13.93 -21.00 23.03
CA ALA A 231 14.38 -20.16 21.90
C ALA A 231 13.30 -19.19 21.39
N SER A 232 12.04 -19.65 21.28
CA SER A 232 10.93 -18.82 20.86
C SER A 232 10.58 -17.74 21.90
N ARG A 233 10.74 -18.05 23.18
CA ARG A 233 10.56 -17.09 24.27
C ARG A 233 11.64 -16.02 24.25
N GLU A 234 12.91 -16.41 24.18
CA GLU A 234 14.05 -15.49 24.07
C GLU A 234 13.93 -14.58 22.85
N PHE A 235 13.49 -15.14 21.70
CA PHE A 235 13.23 -14.34 20.49
C PHE A 235 12.17 -13.27 20.72
N PHE A 236 11.05 -13.64 21.36
CA PHE A 236 9.96 -12.71 21.61
C PHE A 236 10.31 -11.65 22.64
N ASP A 237 11.02 -12.04 23.70
CA ASP A 237 11.51 -11.12 24.73
C ASP A 237 12.47 -10.08 24.11
N ALA A 238 13.43 -10.53 23.28
CA ALA A 238 14.35 -9.63 22.56
C ALA A 238 13.63 -8.68 21.58
N LEU A 239 12.56 -9.13 20.91
CA LEU A 239 11.71 -8.26 20.09
C LEU A 239 11.05 -7.19 20.95
N CYS A 240 10.45 -7.55 22.08
CA CYS A 240 9.79 -6.62 23.00
C CYS A 240 10.76 -5.59 23.58
N GLU A 241 11.95 -6.03 24.02
CA GLU A 241 13.02 -5.16 24.50
C GLU A 241 13.49 -4.17 23.42
N GLY A 242 13.66 -4.67 22.17
CA GLY A 242 14.04 -3.84 21.03
C GLY A 242 13.02 -2.75 20.71
N LEU A 243 11.72 -3.09 20.71
CA LEU A 243 10.64 -2.12 20.52
C LEU A 243 10.59 -1.07 21.64
N GLN A 244 10.78 -1.51 22.89
CA GLN A 244 10.86 -0.60 24.03
C GLN A 244 12.05 0.36 23.92
N ALA A 245 13.23 -0.16 23.54
CA ALA A 245 14.43 0.65 23.33
C ALA A 245 14.25 1.65 22.18
N ALA A 246 13.46 1.29 21.15
CA ALA A 246 13.10 2.19 20.05
C ALA A 246 11.97 3.18 20.41
N GLY A 247 11.40 3.12 21.62
CA GLY A 247 10.30 3.98 22.05
C GLY A 247 8.95 3.68 21.34
N ILE A 248 8.78 2.48 20.79
CA ILE A 248 7.58 2.08 20.06
C ILE A 248 6.60 1.42 21.04
N ALA A 249 5.47 2.10 21.28
CA ALA A 249 4.40 1.56 22.11
C ALA A 249 3.63 0.47 21.37
N TYR A 250 3.29 -0.61 22.07
CA TYR A 250 2.51 -1.71 21.53
C TYR A 250 1.56 -2.30 22.58
N ARG A 251 0.56 -3.03 22.10
CA ARG A 251 -0.36 -3.83 22.91
C ARG A 251 -0.17 -5.30 22.57
N LEU A 252 0.04 -6.15 23.55
CA LEU A 252 0.03 -7.58 23.34
C LEU A 252 -1.40 -8.07 23.05
N ASN A 253 -1.56 -8.79 21.94
CA ASN A 253 -2.81 -9.44 21.58
C ASN A 253 -2.54 -10.94 21.36
N PRO A 254 -2.74 -11.79 22.40
CA PRO A 254 -2.42 -13.23 22.32
C PRO A 254 -3.31 -14.00 21.33
N HIS A 255 -4.37 -13.39 20.84
CA HIS A 255 -5.25 -13.97 19.82
C HIS A 255 -4.94 -13.48 18.40
N LEU A 256 -3.95 -12.58 18.23
CA LEU A 256 -3.53 -12.12 16.92
C LEU A 256 -2.88 -13.28 16.15
N VAL A 257 -3.52 -13.68 15.08
CA VAL A 257 -3.00 -14.61 14.08
C VAL A 257 -2.97 -13.93 12.71
N ARG A 258 -2.30 -14.53 11.73
CA ARG A 258 -2.19 -13.96 10.38
C ARG A 258 -2.99 -14.79 9.38
N GLY A 259 -3.52 -14.10 8.38
CA GLY A 259 -4.33 -14.69 7.31
C GLY A 259 -3.58 -15.63 6.36
N LEU A 260 -2.27 -15.83 6.54
CA LEU A 260 -1.40 -16.64 5.70
C LEU A 260 -0.63 -17.61 6.57
N ASP A 261 -0.44 -18.85 6.11
CA ASP A 261 0.07 -19.95 6.93
C ASP A 261 1.61 -19.95 7.06
N TYR A 262 2.32 -19.14 6.29
CA TYR A 262 3.77 -19.09 6.31
C TYR A 262 4.36 -18.37 7.53
N TYR A 263 3.58 -17.62 8.29
CA TYR A 263 4.08 -16.83 9.41
C TYR A 263 4.57 -17.71 10.57
N CYS A 264 5.67 -17.27 11.19
CA CYS A 264 6.26 -17.82 12.42
C CYS A 264 6.73 -16.69 13.32
N HIS A 265 7.11 -16.98 14.56
CA HIS A 265 7.59 -15.97 15.50
C HIS A 265 6.74 -14.70 15.54
N THR A 266 7.26 -13.60 15.03
CA THR A 266 6.61 -12.28 15.07
C THR A 266 5.34 -12.22 14.23
N ALA A 267 4.25 -11.75 14.84
CA ALA A 267 3.03 -11.31 14.14
C ALA A 267 2.59 -9.96 14.69
N PHE A 268 2.30 -9.00 13.82
CA PHE A 268 1.89 -7.68 14.24
C PHE A 268 0.91 -7.02 13.27
N GLU A 269 0.12 -6.08 13.80
CA GLU A 269 -0.80 -5.25 13.03
C GLU A 269 -0.86 -3.83 13.62
N PHE A 270 -0.83 -2.83 12.75
CA PHE A 270 -1.27 -1.49 13.10
C PHE A 270 -2.75 -1.38 12.76
N ILE A 271 -3.57 -1.18 13.78
CA ILE A 271 -5.03 -1.16 13.68
C ILE A 271 -5.58 0.22 14.01
N THR A 272 -6.74 0.57 13.43
CA THR A 272 -7.48 1.79 13.71
C THR A 272 -8.95 1.50 13.90
N GLU A 273 -9.63 2.24 14.78
CA GLU A 273 -11.08 2.19 14.93
C GLU A 273 -11.82 3.06 13.91
N ALA A 274 -11.12 4.02 13.29
CA ALA A 274 -11.72 4.98 12.36
C ALA A 274 -12.27 4.35 11.06
N LEU A 275 -11.85 3.14 10.73
CA LEU A 275 -12.28 2.41 9.53
C LEU A 275 -13.26 1.25 9.83
N GLY A 276 -13.74 1.16 11.06
CA GLY A 276 -14.68 0.12 11.49
C GLY A 276 -14.09 -1.29 11.32
N ALA A 277 -14.83 -2.21 10.71
CA ALA A 277 -14.42 -3.61 10.53
C ALA A 277 -13.16 -3.82 9.65
N GLN A 278 -12.64 -2.77 9.02
CA GLN A 278 -11.43 -2.78 8.19
C GLN A 278 -10.27 -2.06 8.88
N GLY A 279 -10.14 -2.24 10.20
CA GLY A 279 -9.21 -1.50 11.05
C GLY A 279 -7.73 -1.71 10.77
N THR A 280 -7.30 -2.85 10.22
CA THR A 280 -5.89 -3.11 9.94
C THR A 280 -5.40 -2.28 8.76
N VAL A 281 -4.44 -1.38 8.98
CA VAL A 281 -3.86 -0.50 7.94
C VAL A 281 -2.50 -0.95 7.47
N LEU A 282 -1.72 -1.59 8.36
CA LEU A 282 -0.42 -2.19 8.06
C LEU A 282 -0.31 -3.47 8.89
N ALA A 283 0.21 -4.54 8.31
CA ALA A 283 0.32 -5.81 9.01
C ALA A 283 1.43 -6.70 8.44
N GLY A 284 2.11 -7.44 9.31
CA GLY A 284 3.23 -8.26 8.91
C GLY A 284 3.66 -9.26 9.97
N GLY A 285 4.88 -9.74 9.79
CA GLY A 285 5.53 -10.71 10.67
C GLY A 285 6.67 -11.44 10.00
N ARG A 286 7.18 -12.47 10.67
CA ARG A 286 8.29 -13.32 10.23
C ARG A 286 7.79 -14.55 9.48
N TYR A 287 8.52 -14.98 8.44
CA TYR A 287 8.14 -16.09 7.55
C TYR A 287 9.36 -16.87 7.04
N ASP A 288 10.15 -17.44 7.94
CA ASP A 288 11.44 -18.08 7.69
C ASP A 288 11.40 -19.28 6.72
N GLY A 289 10.25 -19.95 6.61
CA GLY A 289 10.08 -21.15 5.75
C GLY A 289 9.68 -20.85 4.30
N LEU A 290 9.39 -19.60 3.94
CA LEU A 290 8.75 -19.27 2.66
C LEU A 290 9.68 -19.55 1.46
N MET A 291 10.94 -19.19 1.56
CA MET A 291 11.91 -19.42 0.48
C MET A 291 12.16 -20.92 0.24
N GLU A 292 12.22 -21.72 1.30
CA GLU A 292 12.36 -23.18 1.21
C GLU A 292 11.14 -23.84 0.54
N GLN A 293 9.92 -23.37 0.84
CA GLN A 293 8.69 -23.82 0.17
C GLN A 293 8.68 -23.55 -1.33
N MET A 294 9.42 -22.53 -1.77
CA MET A 294 9.62 -22.22 -3.21
C MET A 294 10.81 -22.98 -3.83
N GLY A 295 11.47 -23.87 -3.09
CA GLY A 295 12.61 -24.65 -3.58
C GLY A 295 13.97 -23.94 -3.45
N GLY A 296 14.03 -22.88 -2.66
CA GLY A 296 15.27 -22.18 -2.30
C GLY A 296 15.90 -22.72 -1.03
N PRO A 297 17.04 -22.15 -0.59
CA PRO A 297 17.65 -22.48 0.69
C PRO A 297 16.79 -21.97 1.87
N PRO A 298 16.86 -22.61 3.06
CA PRO A 298 16.28 -22.06 4.28
C PRO A 298 16.77 -20.63 4.51
N THR A 299 15.87 -19.67 4.56
CA THR A 299 16.22 -18.24 4.62
C THR A 299 15.28 -17.50 5.56
N PRO A 300 15.79 -17.01 6.70
CA PRO A 300 15.00 -16.18 7.59
C PRO A 300 14.51 -14.91 6.87
N ALA A 301 13.24 -14.60 7.06
CA ALA A 301 12.66 -13.43 6.41
C ALA A 301 11.54 -12.82 7.26
N THR A 302 11.39 -11.50 7.16
CA THR A 302 10.36 -10.74 7.85
C THR A 302 9.93 -9.54 6.99
N GLY A 303 8.66 -9.18 7.04
CA GLY A 303 8.11 -8.10 6.22
C GLY A 303 6.71 -7.69 6.63
N TRP A 304 6.19 -6.68 5.96
CA TRP A 304 4.82 -6.22 6.14
C TRP A 304 4.24 -5.62 4.87
N ALA A 305 2.92 -5.58 4.81
CA ALA A 305 2.14 -4.93 3.78
C ALA A 305 1.21 -3.88 4.39
N ALA A 306 1.09 -2.71 3.75
CA ALA A 306 0.14 -1.66 4.11
C ALA A 306 -0.82 -1.34 2.95
N GLY A 307 -2.10 -1.20 3.27
CA GLY A 307 -3.13 -0.88 2.29
C GLY A 307 -3.17 0.61 1.96
N VAL A 308 -2.81 0.99 0.72
CA VAL A 308 -2.76 2.38 0.28
C VAL A 308 -4.13 3.06 0.41
N GLU A 309 -5.21 2.39 0.00
CA GLU A 309 -6.58 2.91 0.12
C GLU A 309 -6.96 3.20 1.57
N ARG A 310 -6.57 2.32 2.51
CA ARG A 310 -6.89 2.49 3.93
C ARG A 310 -6.13 3.66 4.53
N LEU A 311 -4.84 3.78 4.23
CA LEU A 311 -4.02 4.92 4.65
C LEU A 311 -4.53 6.23 4.03
N ALA A 312 -4.86 6.23 2.73
CA ALA A 312 -5.42 7.38 2.03
C ALA A 312 -6.76 7.89 2.62
N MET A 313 -7.52 7.02 3.31
CA MET A 313 -8.73 7.43 4.04
C MET A 313 -8.44 8.05 5.43
N LEU A 314 -7.24 7.86 5.98
CA LEU A 314 -6.88 8.34 7.32
C LEU A 314 -6.07 9.63 7.29
N ILE A 315 -5.29 9.85 6.24
CA ILE A 315 -4.46 11.05 6.10
C ILE A 315 -5.32 12.29 5.87
N GLU A 316 -4.78 13.43 6.24
CA GLU A 316 -5.30 14.73 5.79
C GLU A 316 -5.07 14.93 4.29
N ASP A 317 -5.76 15.89 3.70
CA ASP A 317 -5.56 16.21 2.29
C ASP A 317 -4.11 16.66 2.06
N PRO A 318 -3.37 16.01 1.15
CA PRO A 318 -2.03 16.47 0.81
C PRO A 318 -2.07 17.86 0.18
N ALA A 319 -0.92 18.52 0.13
CA ALA A 319 -0.81 19.81 -0.51
C ALA A 319 -1.44 19.77 -1.91
N PRO A 320 -2.27 20.77 -2.25
CA PRO A 320 -2.90 20.82 -3.55
C PRO A 320 -1.84 20.89 -4.66
N PRO A 321 -2.17 20.39 -5.86
CA PRO A 321 -1.25 20.47 -7.00
C PRO A 321 -0.88 21.92 -7.30
N VAL A 322 0.31 22.10 -7.87
CA VAL A 322 0.76 23.43 -8.32
C VAL A 322 -0.29 24.03 -9.28
N ARG A 323 -0.76 25.23 -8.95
CA ARG A 323 -1.73 25.97 -9.76
C ARG A 323 -1.09 26.35 -11.10
N PRO A 324 -1.71 26.04 -12.25
CA PRO A 324 -1.09 26.28 -13.55
C PRO A 324 -1.13 27.76 -13.94
N ILE A 325 -0.25 28.13 -14.85
CA ILE A 325 -0.38 29.34 -15.67
C ILE A 325 -1.26 29.00 -16.87
N ALA A 326 -2.36 29.74 -17.08
CA ALA A 326 -3.21 29.55 -18.25
C ALA A 326 -2.75 30.46 -19.40
N VAL A 327 -2.28 29.89 -20.49
CA VAL A 327 -1.95 30.64 -21.72
C VAL A 327 -3.23 30.69 -22.57
N VAL A 328 -3.69 31.93 -22.84
CA VAL A 328 -4.97 32.23 -23.46
C VAL A 328 -4.77 33.04 -24.73
N PRO A 329 -4.84 32.40 -25.91
CA PRO A 329 -4.85 33.14 -27.17
C PRO A 329 -6.14 33.97 -27.28
N VAL A 330 -6.03 35.19 -27.75
CA VAL A 330 -7.16 36.13 -27.98
C VAL A 330 -7.38 36.27 -29.49
N GLY A 331 -8.55 35.92 -29.97
CA GLY A 331 -8.86 35.87 -31.41
C GLY A 331 -8.43 34.53 -32.04
N ASP A 332 -8.40 34.48 -33.37
CA ASP A 332 -8.14 33.27 -34.17
C ASP A 332 -6.68 33.19 -34.70
N GLY A 333 -5.96 34.32 -34.74
CA GLY A 333 -4.55 34.38 -35.25
C GLY A 333 -3.51 33.75 -34.32
N PRO A 334 -3.44 34.08 -33.02
CA PRO A 334 -2.30 33.85 -32.14
C PRO A 334 -2.11 32.40 -31.64
N HIS A 335 -2.78 31.40 -32.19
CA HIS A 335 -2.77 30.05 -31.67
C HIS A 335 -1.38 29.39 -31.67
N HIS A 336 -0.61 29.57 -32.75
CA HIS A 336 0.74 29.01 -32.85
C HIS A 336 1.74 29.69 -31.91
N ASP A 337 1.62 31.04 -31.79
CA ASP A 337 2.48 31.81 -30.88
C ASP A 337 2.17 31.49 -29.43
N ALA A 338 0.89 31.37 -29.05
CA ALA A 338 0.45 30.95 -27.74
C ALA A 338 0.96 29.54 -27.41
N PHE A 339 0.96 28.62 -28.38
CA PHE A 339 1.55 27.28 -28.20
C PHE A 339 3.07 27.39 -27.96
N GLY A 340 3.79 28.21 -28.74
CA GLY A 340 5.23 28.47 -28.56
C GLY A 340 5.55 29.00 -27.17
N VAL A 341 4.78 30.00 -26.69
CA VAL A 341 4.91 30.55 -25.33
C VAL A 341 4.62 29.47 -24.27
N ALA A 342 3.54 28.71 -24.43
CA ALA A 342 3.22 27.62 -23.50
C ALA A 342 4.36 26.58 -23.39
N GLN A 343 4.95 26.20 -24.54
CA GLN A 343 6.07 25.26 -24.54
C GLN A 343 7.34 25.83 -23.90
N ARG A 344 7.63 27.10 -24.11
CA ARG A 344 8.75 27.76 -23.47
C ARG A 344 8.59 27.79 -21.95
N LEU A 345 7.41 28.18 -21.46
CA LEU A 345 7.10 28.18 -20.03
C LEU A 345 7.17 26.77 -19.42
N ARG A 346 6.67 25.74 -20.11
CA ARG A 346 6.79 24.34 -19.67
C ARG A 346 8.23 23.89 -19.53
N ARG A 347 9.09 24.23 -20.50
CA ARG A 347 10.53 23.95 -20.45
C ARG A 347 11.24 24.70 -19.32
N ALA A 348 10.73 25.88 -18.95
CA ALA A 348 11.19 26.62 -17.78
C ALA A 348 10.62 26.10 -16.44
N GLY A 349 9.88 24.97 -16.43
CA GLY A 349 9.38 24.29 -15.23
C GLY A 349 8.02 24.80 -14.70
N PHE A 350 7.28 25.58 -15.48
CA PHE A 350 5.91 25.98 -15.09
C PHE A 350 4.89 24.91 -15.47
N ALA A 351 3.89 24.71 -14.61
CA ALA A 351 2.68 24.01 -14.99
C ALA A 351 1.85 24.94 -15.89
N VAL A 352 1.52 24.51 -17.10
CA VAL A 352 0.83 25.37 -18.08
C VAL A 352 -0.35 24.68 -18.71
N ASP A 353 -1.53 25.31 -18.62
CA ASP A 353 -2.73 24.97 -19.41
C ASP A 353 -2.82 25.89 -20.64
N LEU A 354 -3.15 25.33 -21.79
CA LEU A 354 -3.35 26.10 -23.02
C LEU A 354 -4.83 26.09 -23.41
N GLY A 355 -5.37 27.26 -23.68
CA GLY A 355 -6.75 27.43 -24.16
C GLY A 355 -6.91 27.02 -25.62
N PHE A 356 -7.21 25.74 -25.91
CA PHE A 356 -7.28 25.20 -27.28
C PHE A 356 -8.48 25.73 -28.10
N SER A 357 -9.61 26.01 -27.46
CA SER A 357 -10.84 26.34 -28.19
C SER A 357 -11.76 27.31 -27.42
N GLY A 358 -12.67 27.91 -28.14
CA GLY A 358 -13.65 28.85 -27.59
C GLY A 358 -13.18 30.31 -27.66
N ASN A 359 -14.09 31.21 -27.37
CA ASN A 359 -13.78 32.65 -27.27
C ASN A 359 -13.09 32.98 -25.94
N LEU A 360 -12.60 34.20 -25.79
CA LEU A 360 -11.91 34.70 -24.61
C LEU A 360 -12.67 34.38 -23.31
N ALA A 361 -13.98 34.64 -23.29
CA ALA A 361 -14.81 34.43 -22.11
C ALA A 361 -14.81 32.94 -21.67
N LYS A 362 -14.90 31.99 -22.61
CA LYS A 362 -14.84 30.55 -22.33
C LYS A 362 -13.48 30.16 -21.86
N ARG A 363 -12.39 30.66 -22.45
CA ARG A 363 -10.98 30.37 -22.04
C ARG A 363 -10.72 30.92 -20.64
N MET A 364 -11.18 32.12 -20.31
CA MET A 364 -11.08 32.70 -18.97
C MET A 364 -11.90 31.92 -17.93
N LYS A 365 -13.12 31.48 -18.30
CA LYS A 365 -13.90 30.59 -17.42
C LYS A 365 -13.18 29.25 -17.16
N ARG A 366 -12.47 28.70 -18.15
CA ARG A 366 -11.64 27.54 -17.98
C ARG A 366 -10.48 27.82 -17.03
N ALA A 367 -9.74 28.93 -17.21
CA ALA A 367 -8.66 29.32 -16.30
C ALA A 367 -9.11 29.42 -14.84
N ASN A 368 -10.28 30.00 -14.58
CA ASN A 368 -10.90 30.02 -13.25
C ASN A 368 -11.22 28.59 -12.75
N LYS A 369 -11.83 27.74 -13.61
CA LYS A 369 -12.22 26.38 -13.24
C LYS A 369 -11.03 25.51 -12.84
N ILE A 370 -9.89 25.66 -13.51
CA ILE A 370 -8.65 24.92 -13.19
C ILE A 370 -7.84 25.61 -12.09
N ASN A 371 -8.39 26.63 -11.44
CA ASN A 371 -7.72 27.41 -10.41
C ASN A 371 -6.35 27.94 -10.87
N ALA A 372 -6.26 28.47 -12.10
CA ALA A 372 -5.02 29.01 -12.61
C ALA A 372 -4.47 30.12 -11.69
N ARG A 373 -3.15 30.15 -11.48
CA ARG A 373 -2.50 31.17 -10.65
C ARG A 373 -2.41 32.49 -11.37
N ALA A 374 -2.14 32.43 -12.69
CA ALA A 374 -2.15 33.58 -13.57
C ALA A 374 -2.63 33.20 -14.96
N THR A 375 -3.07 34.17 -15.74
CA THR A 375 -3.33 34.03 -17.19
C THR A 375 -2.32 34.84 -17.97
N VAL A 376 -1.87 34.31 -19.10
CA VAL A 376 -1.03 34.96 -20.10
C VAL A 376 -1.89 35.13 -21.36
N LEU A 377 -2.39 36.32 -21.58
CA LEU A 377 -3.20 36.66 -22.72
C LEU A 377 -2.30 37.06 -23.90
N LEU A 378 -2.57 36.50 -25.06
CA LEU A 378 -1.82 36.73 -26.29
C LEU A 378 -2.79 37.00 -27.43
N GLY A 379 -2.93 38.29 -27.81
CA GLY A 379 -3.62 38.75 -28.97
C GLY A 379 -2.67 39.22 -30.08
N GLU A 380 -3.20 39.60 -31.22
CA GLU A 380 -2.38 40.14 -32.32
C GLU A 380 -1.66 41.45 -31.92
N ASP A 381 -2.33 42.31 -31.12
CA ASP A 381 -1.74 43.54 -30.60
C ASP A 381 -0.60 43.31 -29.62
N GLU A 382 -0.73 42.33 -28.73
CA GLU A 382 0.32 41.93 -27.80
C GLU A 382 1.52 41.38 -28.57
N LEU A 383 1.29 40.49 -29.52
CA LEU A 383 2.35 39.89 -30.35
C LEU A 383 3.07 40.95 -31.19
N ALA A 384 2.36 41.89 -31.77
CA ALA A 384 2.95 42.98 -32.53
C ALA A 384 3.90 43.88 -31.70
N ARG A 385 3.64 43.97 -30.38
CA ARG A 385 4.48 44.68 -29.42
C ARG A 385 5.59 43.75 -28.78
N GLY A 386 5.62 42.49 -29.13
CA GLY A 386 6.53 41.51 -28.49
C GLY A 386 6.24 41.29 -27.00
N ALA A 387 4.99 41.42 -26.58
CA ALA A 387 4.54 41.41 -25.20
C ALA A 387 3.40 40.39 -24.99
N ALA A 388 3.01 40.15 -23.75
CA ALA A 388 1.81 39.44 -23.33
C ALA A 388 1.16 40.21 -22.18
N THR A 389 -0.18 40.20 -22.09
CA THR A 389 -0.87 40.70 -20.91
C THR A 389 -0.95 39.59 -19.87
N VAL A 390 -0.28 39.76 -18.73
CA VAL A 390 -0.33 38.84 -17.59
C VAL A 390 -1.35 39.34 -16.58
N ARG A 391 -2.30 38.46 -16.23
CA ARG A 391 -3.26 38.75 -15.16
C ARG A 391 -3.04 37.77 -14.01
N ASP A 392 -2.82 38.33 -12.82
CA ASP A 392 -2.90 37.60 -11.56
C ASP A 392 -4.37 37.20 -11.30
N MET A 393 -4.63 35.92 -11.08
CA MET A 393 -6.01 35.44 -10.94
C MET A 393 -6.55 35.64 -9.52
N ASP A 394 -5.70 35.90 -8.55
CA ASP A 394 -6.11 36.14 -7.16
C ASP A 394 -6.38 37.62 -6.91
N SER A 395 -5.48 38.53 -7.34
CA SER A 395 -5.66 39.98 -7.16
C SER A 395 -6.49 40.62 -8.28
N GLY A 396 -6.51 39.98 -9.46
CA GLY A 396 -7.12 40.56 -10.66
C GLY A 396 -6.25 41.62 -11.38
N GLU A 397 -5.08 41.94 -10.83
CA GLU A 397 -4.13 42.88 -11.43
C GLU A 397 -3.63 42.41 -12.79
N GLN A 398 -3.46 43.31 -13.71
CA GLN A 398 -2.94 43.06 -15.06
C GLN A 398 -1.70 43.92 -15.33
N SER A 399 -0.76 43.32 -16.05
CA SER A 399 0.45 44.01 -16.51
C SER A 399 0.84 43.53 -17.88
N ASP A 400 1.32 44.46 -18.72
CA ASP A 400 1.97 44.12 -20.00
C ASP A 400 3.43 43.73 -19.74
N VAL A 401 3.79 42.54 -20.17
CA VAL A 401 5.10 41.92 -19.90
C VAL A 401 5.77 41.56 -21.24
N PRO A 402 6.98 42.05 -21.51
CA PRO A 402 7.73 41.63 -22.70
C PRO A 402 7.89 40.11 -22.73
N LEU A 403 7.66 39.50 -23.90
CA LEU A 403 7.81 38.03 -24.04
C LEU A 403 9.22 37.54 -23.62
N ALA A 404 10.27 38.36 -23.79
CA ALA A 404 11.64 38.03 -23.39
C ALA A 404 11.82 37.92 -21.86
N SER A 405 11.02 38.64 -21.07
CA SER A 405 11.09 38.62 -19.58
C SER A 405 9.93 37.87 -18.94
N LEU A 406 9.09 37.19 -19.70
CA LEU A 406 7.87 36.55 -19.22
C LEU A 406 8.14 35.48 -18.14
N GLU A 407 9.17 34.67 -18.34
CA GLU A 407 9.56 33.62 -17.38
C GLU A 407 9.99 34.22 -16.03
N THR A 408 10.80 35.28 -16.07
CA THR A 408 11.26 35.99 -14.86
C THR A 408 10.06 36.62 -14.13
N HIS A 409 9.14 37.25 -14.89
CA HIS A 409 7.94 37.85 -14.31
C HIS A 409 7.02 36.81 -13.66
N LEU A 410 6.83 35.65 -14.30
CA LEU A 410 6.00 34.56 -13.80
C LEU A 410 6.62 33.79 -12.64
N ALA A 411 7.93 33.93 -12.36
CA ALA A 411 8.61 33.26 -11.26
C ALA A 411 7.93 33.53 -9.88
N ARG A 412 7.31 34.68 -9.70
CA ARG A 412 6.51 35.03 -8.50
C ARG A 412 5.27 34.16 -8.28
N PHE A 413 4.86 33.38 -9.26
CA PHE A 413 3.70 32.51 -9.22
C PHE A 413 4.05 31.01 -9.07
N ARG A 414 5.30 30.69 -8.81
CA ARG A 414 5.76 29.32 -8.49
C ARG A 414 5.31 28.86 -7.13
#